data_66ec79294dac56f9aff41544c73bb721
#
_entry.id   66ec79294dac56f9aff41544c73bb721
#
_cell.length_a   1.000
_cell.length_b   1.000
_cell.length_c   1.000
_cell.angle_alpha   90.00
_cell.angle_beta   90.00
_cell.angle_gamma   90.00
#
_symmetry.space_group_name_H-M   'P 1'
#
loop_
_entity.id
_entity.type
_entity.pdbx_description
1 polymer ?
#
loop_
_entity_poly.entity_id
_entity_poly.type
_entity_poly.pdbx_seq_one_letter_code
_entity_poly.pdbx_strand_id
1 'polypeptide(L)'
;DTSATVDVELMMALLSMKQFRLLSAYGGKTAIRQAQQAINRGYKNYTGIIPTDGLYGREMNTALIQVLQAIEGYTTAEATGNFGAGTRSKLRTISSGTNQWVWLATVSLVCNGYSILPTSTWNSEISNTLWQFQQAHALPVTGVVDPTTWMSLLTSKGDPNRPCVACDTRFEITDELAGHLKADGYQIVGRYLSEPNQSSKSEADYFKALRTGELERIVGHGLKYFPIFQEYSTELKYFSVENGHRHAKEAQTAAQRLGVPPTVIYFAVDYDATDPQVTSHILPYFKAVTQSLGGGYRVGIYASRNICTRIAQAGYAVASFVSDMSTGFSGNLGFPIPDNWVFDQFHEISGYRGKWDLDRVAYSGRMSADSSVRHAQPVNYDALDFLDLIEALESRFEELRVVYKDYAFGEDPITSGSYVTWVKVPTWRCVLNYLSTVYLKGSAKWSAAAEA
;
A
#
# COMPACT_ATOMS: atom_id res chain seq x y z
N ASP A 1 5.85 26.90 -20.40
CA ASP A 1 4.85 27.94 -20.60
C ASP A 1 5.11 28.60 -21.94
N THR A 2 4.09 28.67 -22.81
CA THR A 2 4.13 29.35 -24.12
C THR A 2 3.45 30.73 -24.07
N SER A 3 2.98 31.16 -22.93
CA SER A 3 2.33 32.46 -22.73
C SER A 3 3.39 33.58 -22.74
N ALA A 4 3.06 34.71 -23.35
CA ALA A 4 3.87 35.93 -23.26
C ALA A 4 3.67 36.66 -21.90
N THR A 5 2.85 36.11 -20.99
CA THR A 5 2.52 36.74 -19.72
C THR A 5 3.32 36.05 -18.61
N VAL A 6 4.08 36.82 -17.88
CA VAL A 6 4.81 36.35 -16.70
C VAL A 6 3.86 36.39 -15.51
N ASP A 7 3.35 35.23 -15.11
CA ASP A 7 2.58 35.08 -13.89
C ASP A 7 3.47 34.95 -12.63
N VAL A 8 2.86 34.89 -11.45
CA VAL A 8 3.57 34.82 -10.17
C VAL A 8 4.42 33.54 -10.08
N GLU A 9 3.94 32.42 -10.60
CA GLU A 9 4.63 31.13 -10.55
C GLU A 9 5.85 31.12 -11.43
N LEU A 10 5.72 31.62 -12.68
CA LEU A 10 6.83 31.79 -13.61
C LEU A 10 7.86 32.77 -13.04
N MET A 11 7.44 33.88 -12.45
CA MET A 11 8.32 34.84 -11.82
C MET A 11 9.09 34.20 -10.65
N MET A 12 8.43 33.41 -9.80
CA MET A 12 9.06 32.68 -8.70
C MET A 12 10.08 31.66 -9.22
N ALA A 13 9.76 30.94 -10.31
CA ALA A 13 10.68 30.01 -10.93
C ALA A 13 11.92 30.70 -11.50
N LEU A 14 11.74 31.82 -12.19
CA LEU A 14 12.82 32.63 -12.73
C LEU A 14 13.73 33.23 -11.66
N LEU A 15 13.15 33.76 -10.59
CA LEU A 15 13.92 34.42 -9.50
C LEU A 15 14.57 33.42 -8.55
N SER A 16 13.93 32.30 -8.27
CA SER A 16 14.46 31.31 -7.34
C SER A 16 15.39 30.28 -7.99
N MET A 17 15.28 30.06 -9.28
CA MET A 17 15.99 29.02 -10.05
C MET A 17 15.83 27.61 -9.45
N LYS A 18 14.80 27.37 -8.67
CA LYS A 18 14.58 26.08 -7.97
C LYS A 18 14.40 24.93 -8.93
N GLN A 19 13.71 25.13 -10.04
CA GLN A 19 13.48 24.12 -11.08
C GLN A 19 14.74 23.74 -11.88
N PHE A 20 15.82 24.53 -11.78
CA PHE A 20 17.07 24.29 -12.50
C PHE A 20 18.24 23.95 -11.56
N ARG A 21 17.97 23.65 -10.29
CA ARG A 21 18.94 23.23 -9.28
C ARG A 21 18.68 21.81 -8.84
N LEU A 22 19.76 21.09 -8.48
CA LEU A 22 19.61 19.78 -7.85
C LEU A 22 18.92 19.95 -6.49
N LEU A 23 17.76 19.32 -6.35
CA LEU A 23 16.99 19.34 -5.11
C LEU A 23 17.30 18.11 -4.23
N SER A 24 18.55 17.98 -3.80
CA SER A 24 19.03 16.83 -3.01
C SER A 24 18.28 16.66 -1.69
N ALA A 25 17.84 17.75 -1.05
CA ALA A 25 17.02 17.71 0.17
C ALA A 25 15.64 17.08 -0.04
N TYR A 26 15.19 16.97 -1.30
CA TYR A 26 13.91 16.37 -1.69
C TYR A 26 14.10 15.01 -2.41
N GLY A 27 15.29 14.41 -2.32
CA GLY A 27 15.58 13.14 -2.96
C GLY A 27 16.08 13.25 -4.41
N GLY A 28 16.39 14.45 -4.89
CA GLY A 28 16.95 14.68 -6.22
C GLY A 28 18.30 13.98 -6.41
N LYS A 29 18.46 13.28 -7.54
CA LYS A 29 19.67 12.52 -7.90
C LYS A 29 20.40 13.19 -9.06
N THR A 30 21.73 13.24 -8.97
CA THR A 30 22.59 13.81 -10.02
C THR A 30 22.39 13.13 -11.38
N ALA A 31 22.27 11.80 -11.40
CA ALA A 31 22.06 11.05 -12.63
C ALA A 31 20.72 11.40 -13.32
N ILE A 32 19.65 11.59 -12.56
CA ILE A 32 18.35 12.05 -13.10
C ILE A 32 18.50 13.47 -13.64
N ARG A 33 19.19 14.38 -12.92
CA ARG A 33 19.43 15.74 -13.41
C ARG A 33 20.20 15.75 -14.73
N GLN A 34 21.22 14.91 -14.86
CA GLN A 34 21.97 14.78 -16.10
C GLN A 34 21.09 14.29 -17.26
N ALA A 35 20.18 13.34 -16.98
CA ALA A 35 19.19 12.88 -17.95
C ALA A 35 18.21 13.99 -18.35
N GLN A 36 17.68 14.76 -17.39
CA GLN A 36 16.84 15.95 -17.67
C GLN A 36 17.56 16.96 -18.54
N GLN A 37 18.82 17.25 -18.25
CA GLN A 37 19.65 18.14 -19.08
C GLN A 37 19.90 17.56 -20.49
N ALA A 38 20.06 16.24 -20.62
CA ALA A 38 20.21 15.58 -21.93
C ALA A 38 18.90 15.66 -22.74
N ILE A 39 17.75 15.47 -22.10
CA ILE A 39 16.42 15.65 -22.72
C ILE A 39 16.27 17.09 -23.24
N ASN A 40 16.56 18.10 -22.40
CA ASN A 40 16.47 19.51 -22.81
C ASN A 40 17.39 19.86 -23.98
N ARG A 41 18.54 19.20 -24.11
CA ARG A 41 19.44 19.39 -25.26
C ARG A 41 18.97 18.67 -26.51
N GLY A 42 18.52 17.41 -26.38
CA GLY A 42 18.27 16.53 -27.53
C GLY A 42 16.81 16.49 -27.98
N TYR A 43 15.87 16.72 -27.07
CA TYR A 43 14.44 16.45 -27.28
C TYR A 43 13.52 17.64 -26.97
N LYS A 44 14.06 18.84 -26.75
CA LYS A 44 13.25 20.04 -26.40
C LYS A 44 12.10 20.34 -27.35
N ASN A 45 12.20 19.94 -28.62
CA ASN A 45 11.12 20.14 -29.60
C ASN A 45 9.92 19.21 -29.33
N TYR A 46 10.14 18.10 -28.61
CA TYR A 46 9.12 17.13 -28.18
C TYR A 46 8.59 17.41 -26.79
N THR A 47 9.50 17.72 -25.85
CA THR A 47 9.21 17.79 -24.42
C THR A 47 9.00 19.22 -23.90
N GLY A 48 9.37 20.24 -24.67
CA GLY A 48 9.66 21.55 -24.09
C GLY A 48 10.90 21.52 -23.21
N ILE A 49 11.10 22.56 -22.42
CA ILE A 49 12.14 22.62 -21.40
C ILE A 49 11.57 22.10 -20.10
N ILE A 50 12.11 20.99 -19.62
CA ILE A 50 11.71 20.39 -18.34
C ILE A 50 12.64 20.84 -17.21
N PRO A 51 12.19 20.83 -15.93
CA PRO A 51 13.03 21.08 -14.76
C PRO A 51 14.26 20.17 -14.74
N THR A 52 15.39 20.70 -14.26
CA THR A 52 16.62 19.93 -14.06
C THR A 52 16.97 19.84 -12.57
N ASP A 53 16.01 19.35 -11.80
CA ASP A 53 16.04 19.29 -10.35
C ASP A 53 16.54 17.94 -9.79
N GLY A 54 16.68 16.95 -10.67
CA GLY A 54 17.10 15.58 -10.27
C GLY A 54 15.97 14.73 -9.72
N LEU A 55 14.73 15.19 -9.78
CA LEU A 55 13.57 14.43 -9.33
C LEU A 55 12.93 13.65 -10.49
N TYR A 56 12.41 12.47 -10.16
CA TYR A 56 11.57 11.71 -11.07
C TYR A 56 10.11 11.90 -10.66
N GLY A 57 9.40 12.77 -11.35
CA GLY A 57 7.98 13.06 -11.16
C GLY A 57 7.22 12.94 -12.47
N ARG A 58 5.98 13.43 -12.49
CA ARG A 58 5.09 13.37 -13.67
C ARG A 58 5.70 14.03 -14.90
N GLU A 59 6.31 15.21 -14.75
CA GLU A 59 6.92 15.93 -15.87
C GLU A 59 8.07 15.13 -16.50
N MET A 60 8.97 14.59 -15.65
CA MET A 60 10.05 13.75 -16.15
C MET A 60 9.53 12.45 -16.79
N ASN A 61 8.50 11.82 -16.21
CA ASN A 61 7.88 10.63 -16.78
C ASN A 61 7.23 10.93 -18.14
N THR A 62 6.46 12.03 -18.23
CA THR A 62 5.88 12.49 -19.50
C THR A 62 6.97 12.73 -20.56
N ALA A 63 8.07 13.38 -20.17
CA ALA A 63 9.20 13.62 -21.06
C ALA A 63 9.86 12.31 -21.52
N LEU A 64 10.03 11.32 -20.65
CA LEU A 64 10.57 10.00 -21.04
C LEU A 64 9.67 9.29 -22.05
N ILE A 65 8.34 9.39 -21.89
CA ILE A 65 7.38 8.83 -22.86
C ILE A 65 7.46 9.60 -24.19
N GLN A 66 7.59 10.92 -24.16
CA GLN A 66 7.78 11.72 -25.38
C GLN A 66 9.12 11.39 -26.07
N VAL A 67 10.19 11.15 -25.33
CA VAL A 67 11.46 10.65 -25.88
C VAL A 67 11.26 9.27 -26.52
N LEU A 68 10.54 8.35 -25.87
CA LEU A 68 10.19 7.06 -26.48
C LEU A 68 9.45 7.26 -27.80
N GLN A 69 8.41 8.10 -27.81
CA GLN A 69 7.61 8.40 -28.99
C GLN A 69 8.47 9.04 -30.12
N ALA A 70 9.40 9.93 -29.77
CA ALA A 70 10.36 10.47 -30.75
C ALA A 70 11.25 9.38 -31.37
N ILE A 71 11.76 8.45 -30.56
CA ILE A 71 12.57 7.31 -31.03
C ILE A 71 11.73 6.34 -31.89
N GLU A 72 10.43 6.20 -31.58
CA GLU A 72 9.46 5.44 -32.39
C GLU A 72 9.07 6.10 -33.72
N GLY A 73 9.53 7.35 -33.96
CA GLY A 73 9.29 8.09 -35.17
C GLY A 73 7.99 8.87 -35.23
N TYR A 74 7.39 9.18 -34.06
CA TYR A 74 6.28 10.14 -34.01
C TYR A 74 6.76 11.56 -34.28
N THR A 75 5.90 12.37 -34.85
CA THR A 75 6.14 13.82 -34.98
C THR A 75 6.02 14.51 -33.63
N THR A 76 6.48 15.74 -33.53
CA THR A 76 6.35 16.55 -32.29
C THR A 76 4.90 16.81 -31.90
N ALA A 77 3.97 16.83 -32.83
CA ALA A 77 2.54 16.99 -32.58
C ALA A 77 1.88 15.69 -32.06
N GLU A 78 2.42 14.53 -32.46
CA GLU A 78 1.89 13.23 -32.09
C GLU A 78 2.48 12.68 -30.77
N ALA A 79 3.66 13.15 -30.39
CA ALA A 79 4.36 12.75 -29.18
C ALA A 79 3.75 13.42 -27.93
N THR A 80 2.57 12.93 -27.51
CA THR A 80 1.77 13.54 -26.45
C THR A 80 2.29 13.28 -25.02
N GLY A 81 3.22 12.34 -24.85
CA GLY A 81 3.63 11.87 -23.53
C GLY A 81 2.64 10.90 -22.87
N ASN A 82 1.57 10.52 -23.55
CA ASN A 82 0.63 9.50 -23.09
C ASN A 82 1.03 8.12 -23.60
N PHE A 83 1.15 7.13 -22.70
CA PHE A 83 1.50 5.78 -23.07
C PHE A 83 0.26 5.00 -23.56
N GLY A 84 -0.13 5.24 -24.81
CA GLY A 84 -1.31 4.66 -25.43
C GLY A 84 -1.03 3.37 -26.24
N ALA A 85 -2.07 2.90 -26.93
CA ALA A 85 -1.98 1.71 -27.78
C ALA A 85 -0.99 1.89 -28.94
N GLY A 86 -0.91 3.09 -29.52
CA GLY A 86 0.04 3.43 -30.60
C GLY A 86 1.49 3.27 -30.13
N THR A 87 1.87 3.88 -29.00
CA THR A 87 3.19 3.74 -28.39
C THR A 87 3.49 2.26 -28.09
N ARG A 88 2.53 1.55 -27.45
CA ARG A 88 2.69 0.13 -27.15
C ARG A 88 2.99 -0.72 -28.40
N SER A 89 2.32 -0.45 -29.51
CA SER A 89 2.45 -1.24 -30.75
C SER A 89 3.82 -1.08 -31.44
N LYS A 90 4.57 -0.02 -31.15
CA LYS A 90 5.89 0.27 -31.73
C LYS A 90 7.06 -0.13 -30.82
N LEU A 91 6.80 -0.64 -29.61
CA LEU A 91 7.85 -1.09 -28.70
C LEU A 91 8.70 -2.19 -29.32
N ARG A 92 10.00 -2.13 -29.04
CA ARG A 92 10.99 -3.10 -29.53
C ARG A 92 11.69 -3.76 -28.37
N THR A 93 12.05 -5.03 -28.53
CA THR A 93 12.97 -5.71 -27.62
C THR A 93 14.39 -5.23 -27.86
N ILE A 94 15.08 -4.79 -26.81
CA ILE A 94 16.44 -4.29 -26.83
C ILE A 94 17.31 -5.19 -25.96
N SER A 95 18.39 -5.73 -26.57
CA SER A 95 19.33 -6.65 -25.92
C SER A 95 20.79 -6.40 -26.30
N SER A 96 21.06 -5.41 -27.14
CA SER A 96 22.41 -5.12 -27.64
C SER A 96 22.48 -3.79 -28.38
N GLY A 97 23.70 -3.41 -28.77
CA GLY A 97 23.97 -2.29 -29.67
C GLY A 97 24.23 -0.97 -28.97
N THR A 98 24.35 0.08 -29.79
CA THR A 98 24.56 1.46 -29.34
C THR A 98 23.52 2.34 -30.00
N ASN A 99 22.54 2.81 -29.24
CA ASN A 99 21.42 3.61 -29.75
C ASN A 99 20.64 4.32 -28.63
N GLN A 100 19.67 5.15 -29.01
CA GLN A 100 18.84 5.91 -28.08
C GLN A 100 17.87 5.05 -27.24
N TRP A 101 17.47 3.89 -27.73
CA TRP A 101 16.68 2.95 -26.95
C TRP A 101 17.43 2.46 -25.69
N VAL A 102 18.75 2.14 -25.86
CA VAL A 102 19.61 1.75 -24.73
C VAL A 102 19.73 2.89 -23.72
N TRP A 103 19.93 4.10 -24.22
CA TRP A 103 19.99 5.28 -23.36
C TRP A 103 18.69 5.49 -22.57
N LEU A 104 17.54 5.42 -23.24
CA LEU A 104 16.24 5.55 -22.59
C LEU A 104 16.01 4.47 -21.53
N ALA A 105 16.39 3.22 -21.82
CA ALA A 105 16.27 2.12 -20.87
C ALA A 105 17.11 2.36 -19.60
N THR A 106 18.37 2.78 -19.75
CA THR A 106 19.25 3.05 -18.61
C THR A 106 18.78 4.26 -17.79
N VAL A 107 18.28 5.32 -18.43
CA VAL A 107 17.67 6.46 -17.74
C VAL A 107 16.42 6.02 -16.96
N SER A 108 15.58 5.18 -17.58
CA SER A 108 14.36 4.67 -16.92
C SER A 108 14.70 3.80 -15.71
N LEU A 109 15.76 2.98 -15.77
CA LEU A 109 16.26 2.23 -14.60
C LEU A 109 16.72 3.16 -13.48
N VAL A 110 17.47 4.21 -13.79
CA VAL A 110 17.88 5.23 -12.80
C VAL A 110 16.66 5.90 -12.16
N CYS A 111 15.64 6.24 -12.95
CA CYS A 111 14.39 6.80 -12.45
C CYS A 111 13.65 5.83 -11.50
N ASN A 112 13.71 4.53 -11.77
CA ASN A 112 13.15 3.48 -10.91
C ASN A 112 14.04 3.10 -9.71
N GLY A 113 15.10 3.88 -9.44
CA GLY A 113 15.90 3.73 -8.22
C GLY A 113 17.17 2.89 -8.37
N TYR A 114 17.46 2.34 -9.54
CA TYR A 114 18.64 1.50 -9.76
C TYR A 114 19.90 2.33 -9.94
N SER A 115 21.00 1.84 -9.37
CA SER A 115 22.33 2.47 -9.44
C SER A 115 23.04 2.03 -10.72
N ILE A 116 22.73 2.66 -11.84
CA ILE A 116 23.37 2.46 -13.13
C ILE A 116 23.67 3.82 -13.77
N LEU A 117 24.73 3.92 -14.55
CA LEU A 117 25.01 5.14 -15.29
C LEU A 117 24.24 5.15 -16.63
N PRO A 118 23.54 6.26 -16.96
CA PRO A 118 22.95 6.42 -18.27
C PRO A 118 23.98 6.26 -19.39
N THR A 119 23.73 5.32 -20.29
CA THR A 119 24.59 5.05 -21.45
C THR A 119 23.76 4.67 -22.66
N SER A 120 24.25 4.97 -23.85
CA SER A 120 23.62 4.52 -25.12
C SER A 120 24.23 3.21 -25.63
N THR A 121 25.25 2.65 -24.97
CA THR A 121 25.90 1.39 -25.36
C THR A 121 25.52 0.27 -24.42
N TRP A 122 24.97 -0.82 -24.95
CA TRP A 122 24.60 -2.00 -24.19
C TRP A 122 25.84 -2.67 -23.57
N ASN A 123 25.71 -3.09 -22.31
CA ASN A 123 26.74 -3.85 -21.60
C ASN A 123 26.09 -4.85 -20.62
N SER A 124 26.91 -5.67 -19.96
CA SER A 124 26.46 -6.67 -19.00
C SER A 124 25.82 -6.09 -17.74
N GLU A 125 26.22 -4.88 -17.35
CA GLU A 125 25.63 -4.17 -16.19
C GLU A 125 24.13 -3.87 -16.45
N ILE A 126 23.79 -3.47 -17.68
CA ILE A 126 22.39 -3.23 -18.08
C ILE A 126 21.59 -4.51 -17.97
N SER A 127 22.06 -5.63 -18.51
CA SER A 127 21.37 -6.92 -18.40
C SER A 127 21.16 -7.35 -16.96
N ASN A 128 22.16 -7.21 -16.11
CA ASN A 128 22.08 -7.57 -14.69
C ASN A 128 21.08 -6.67 -13.94
N THR A 129 21.09 -5.36 -14.23
CA THR A 129 20.17 -4.41 -13.60
C THR A 129 18.73 -4.65 -14.05
N LEU A 130 18.53 -4.96 -15.34
CA LEU A 130 17.21 -5.36 -15.86
C LEU A 130 16.72 -6.64 -15.21
N TRP A 131 17.58 -7.63 -15.03
CA TRP A 131 17.25 -8.87 -14.34
C TRP A 131 16.76 -8.60 -12.91
N GLN A 132 17.45 -7.74 -12.17
CA GLN A 132 17.03 -7.30 -10.84
C GLN A 132 15.69 -6.55 -10.87
N PHE A 133 15.51 -5.62 -11.82
CA PHE A 133 14.26 -4.88 -11.99
C PHE A 133 13.09 -5.84 -12.28
N GLN A 134 13.24 -6.74 -13.23
CA GLN A 134 12.22 -7.71 -13.61
C GLN A 134 11.86 -8.63 -12.44
N GLN A 135 12.85 -9.13 -11.71
CA GLN A 135 12.62 -9.94 -10.53
C GLN A 135 11.89 -9.15 -9.41
N ALA A 136 12.32 -7.92 -9.15
CA ALA A 136 11.70 -7.06 -8.14
C ALA A 136 10.23 -6.74 -8.44
N HIS A 137 9.84 -6.71 -9.72
CA HIS A 137 8.48 -6.40 -10.21
C HIS A 137 7.67 -7.65 -10.61
N ALA A 138 8.16 -8.86 -10.30
CA ALA A 138 7.55 -10.13 -10.69
C ALA A 138 7.22 -10.21 -12.20
N LEU A 139 8.09 -9.67 -13.04
CA LEU A 139 8.02 -9.78 -14.49
C LEU A 139 8.76 -11.03 -14.98
N PRO A 140 8.56 -11.47 -16.25
CA PRO A 140 9.44 -12.45 -16.87
C PRO A 140 10.91 -11.99 -16.80
N VAL A 141 11.78 -12.79 -16.19
CA VAL A 141 13.17 -12.42 -15.92
C VAL A 141 14.04 -12.80 -17.13
N THR A 142 14.09 -11.90 -18.10
CA THR A 142 14.77 -12.12 -19.39
C THR A 142 16.13 -11.42 -19.50
N GLY A 143 16.36 -10.39 -18.69
CA GLY A 143 17.57 -9.55 -18.75
C GLY A 143 17.64 -8.65 -19.99
N VAL A 144 16.54 -8.52 -20.73
CA VAL A 144 16.41 -7.63 -21.90
C VAL A 144 15.22 -6.69 -21.69
N VAL A 145 15.18 -5.59 -22.46
CA VAL A 145 14.04 -4.66 -22.40
C VAL A 145 13.02 -5.07 -23.45
N ASP A 146 12.12 -5.98 -23.09
CA ASP A 146 10.97 -6.37 -23.89
C ASP A 146 9.79 -5.39 -23.70
N PRO A 147 8.68 -5.52 -24.48
CA PRO A 147 7.53 -4.63 -24.34
C PRO A 147 6.93 -4.58 -22.92
N THR A 148 6.85 -5.69 -22.21
CA THR A 148 6.37 -5.74 -20.82
C THR A 148 7.30 -4.98 -19.87
N THR A 149 8.60 -5.11 -20.06
CA THR A 149 9.62 -4.37 -19.31
C THR A 149 9.54 -2.87 -19.59
N TRP A 150 9.39 -2.46 -20.86
CA TRP A 150 9.20 -1.04 -21.22
C TRP A 150 8.01 -0.41 -20.51
N MET A 151 6.86 -1.11 -20.54
CA MET A 151 5.65 -0.62 -19.89
C MET A 151 5.85 -0.46 -18.38
N SER A 152 6.54 -1.39 -17.74
CA SER A 152 6.82 -1.34 -16.30
C SER A 152 7.87 -0.30 -15.91
N LEU A 153 8.80 0.02 -16.80
CA LEU A 153 9.79 1.09 -16.60
C LEU A 153 9.17 2.49 -16.69
N LEU A 154 8.16 2.68 -17.55
CA LEU A 154 7.63 4.00 -17.92
C LEU A 154 6.22 4.28 -17.37
N THR A 155 5.53 3.28 -16.80
CA THR A 155 4.20 3.47 -16.20
C THR A 155 4.11 2.72 -14.87
N SER A 156 3.34 3.22 -13.91
CA SER A 156 3.15 2.50 -12.65
C SER A 156 2.44 1.16 -12.86
N LYS A 157 1.36 1.15 -13.65
CA LYS A 157 0.57 -0.07 -13.88
C LYS A 157 1.26 -1.13 -14.74
N GLY A 158 2.31 -0.77 -15.49
CA GLY A 158 3.02 -1.69 -16.38
C GLY A 158 2.16 -2.25 -17.52
N ASP A 159 2.46 -3.49 -17.95
CA ASP A 159 1.70 -4.18 -18.99
C ASP A 159 0.36 -4.69 -18.44
N PRO A 160 -0.78 -4.19 -18.93
CA PRO A 160 -2.10 -4.66 -18.50
C PRO A 160 -2.36 -6.13 -18.89
N ASN A 161 -1.60 -6.67 -19.83
CA ASN A 161 -1.75 -8.05 -20.32
C ASN A 161 -0.74 -9.03 -19.68
N ARG A 162 0.15 -8.55 -18.78
CA ARG A 162 1.11 -9.43 -18.13
C ARG A 162 0.41 -10.57 -17.38
N PRO A 163 0.97 -11.79 -17.33
CA PRO A 163 0.40 -12.87 -16.54
C PRO A 163 0.26 -12.50 -15.07
N CYS A 164 -0.81 -12.91 -14.42
CA CYS A 164 -1.00 -12.80 -12.99
C CYS A 164 -1.81 -13.99 -12.47
N VAL A 165 -1.63 -14.32 -11.20
CA VAL A 165 -2.33 -15.40 -10.52
C VAL A 165 -3.26 -14.91 -9.42
N ALA A 166 -3.30 -13.60 -9.18
CA ALA A 166 -4.14 -12.99 -8.17
C ALA A 166 -5.09 -11.96 -8.80
N CYS A 167 -6.18 -11.72 -8.13
CA CYS A 167 -7.16 -10.70 -8.44
C CYS A 167 -7.78 -10.17 -7.15
N ASP A 168 -8.47 -9.05 -7.22
CA ASP A 168 -9.44 -8.65 -6.20
C ASP A 168 -10.74 -8.19 -6.85
N THR A 169 -11.82 -8.22 -6.09
CA THR A 169 -13.13 -7.79 -6.55
C THR A 169 -14.04 -7.45 -5.38
N ARG A 170 -14.98 -6.52 -5.61
CA ARG A 170 -16.06 -6.22 -4.69
C ARG A 170 -17.19 -7.26 -4.70
N PHE A 171 -17.29 -8.04 -5.76
CA PHE A 171 -18.36 -9.02 -5.93
C PHE A 171 -18.18 -10.26 -5.07
N GLU A 172 -19.27 -10.86 -4.63
CA GLU A 172 -19.27 -12.16 -3.98
C GLU A 172 -18.63 -13.22 -4.87
N ILE A 173 -17.76 -14.03 -4.30
CA ILE A 173 -17.21 -15.19 -4.98
C ILE A 173 -18.23 -16.35 -4.89
N THR A 174 -19.14 -16.38 -5.86
CA THR A 174 -20.07 -17.49 -6.05
C THR A 174 -19.34 -18.70 -6.62
N ASP A 175 -19.97 -19.90 -6.61
CA ASP A 175 -19.42 -21.10 -7.24
C ASP A 175 -19.12 -20.87 -8.73
N GLU A 176 -19.99 -20.12 -9.43
CA GLU A 176 -19.82 -19.74 -10.83
C GLU A 176 -18.54 -18.91 -11.01
N LEU A 177 -18.40 -17.84 -10.23
CA LEU A 177 -17.21 -16.96 -10.32
C LEU A 177 -15.94 -17.68 -9.92
N ALA A 178 -15.95 -18.47 -8.83
CA ALA A 178 -14.80 -19.27 -8.41
C ALA A 178 -14.35 -20.24 -9.50
N GLY A 179 -15.31 -20.91 -10.17
CA GLY A 179 -15.05 -21.80 -11.31
C GLY A 179 -14.39 -21.05 -12.48
N HIS A 180 -14.87 -19.87 -12.83
CA HIS A 180 -14.28 -19.04 -13.89
C HIS A 180 -12.88 -18.56 -13.52
N LEU A 181 -12.68 -18.05 -12.31
CA LEU A 181 -11.36 -17.60 -11.84
C LEU A 181 -10.34 -18.74 -11.95
N LYS A 182 -10.70 -19.93 -11.49
CA LYS A 182 -9.82 -21.10 -11.56
C LYS A 182 -9.50 -21.51 -12.99
N ALA A 183 -10.51 -21.52 -13.87
CA ALA A 183 -10.34 -21.87 -15.29
C ALA A 183 -9.42 -20.88 -16.01
N ASP A 184 -9.43 -19.61 -15.63
CA ASP A 184 -8.57 -18.55 -16.18
C ASP A 184 -7.20 -18.44 -15.49
N GLY A 185 -6.87 -19.37 -14.56
CA GLY A 185 -5.56 -19.51 -13.94
C GLY A 185 -5.36 -18.65 -12.68
N TYR A 186 -6.39 -18.00 -12.18
CA TYR A 186 -6.31 -17.31 -10.89
C TYR A 186 -6.20 -18.32 -9.74
N GLN A 187 -5.42 -17.99 -8.75
CA GLN A 187 -5.13 -18.81 -7.57
C GLN A 187 -5.46 -18.08 -6.26
N ILE A 188 -5.48 -16.75 -6.29
CA ILE A 188 -5.62 -15.90 -5.10
C ILE A 188 -6.65 -14.82 -5.39
N VAL A 189 -7.55 -14.58 -4.43
CA VAL A 189 -8.54 -13.51 -4.55
C VAL A 189 -8.54 -12.61 -3.31
N GLY A 190 -8.44 -11.31 -3.51
CA GLY A 190 -8.61 -10.28 -2.48
C GLY A 190 -10.09 -10.02 -2.22
N ARG A 191 -10.50 -10.04 -0.94
CA ARG A 191 -11.87 -9.78 -0.57
C ARG A 191 -11.97 -8.86 0.65
N TYR A 192 -13.02 -8.08 0.70
CA TYR A 192 -13.25 -7.06 1.72
C TYR A 192 -13.92 -7.66 2.95
N LEU A 193 -13.31 -7.48 4.14
CA LEU A 193 -13.84 -8.00 5.41
C LEU A 193 -15.18 -7.39 5.80
N SER A 194 -15.35 -6.12 5.48
CA SER A 194 -16.52 -5.33 5.87
C SER A 194 -16.76 -4.19 4.88
N GLU A 195 -17.87 -3.47 5.09
CA GLU A 195 -18.23 -2.26 4.34
C GLU A 195 -18.93 -1.24 5.24
N PRO A 196 -19.00 0.05 4.85
CA PRO A 196 -19.70 1.07 5.62
C PRO A 196 -21.17 0.72 5.85
N ASN A 197 -21.64 0.98 7.06
CA ASN A 197 -23.03 0.75 7.48
C ASN A 197 -23.52 -0.71 7.31
N GLN A 198 -22.59 -1.68 7.37
CA GLN A 198 -22.92 -3.09 7.15
C GLN A 198 -23.97 -3.62 8.12
N SER A 199 -23.97 -3.18 9.39
CA SER A 199 -24.95 -3.61 10.42
C SER A 199 -26.39 -3.25 10.09
N SER A 200 -26.62 -2.30 9.20
CA SER A 200 -27.96 -1.88 8.74
C SER A 200 -28.44 -2.59 7.47
N LYS A 201 -27.65 -3.54 6.95
CA LYS A 201 -27.92 -4.22 5.68
C LYS A 201 -28.09 -5.72 5.89
N SER A 202 -28.87 -6.35 5.02
CA SER A 202 -28.84 -7.80 4.86
C SER A 202 -27.59 -8.23 4.07
N GLU A 203 -27.11 -9.45 4.24
CA GLU A 203 -25.96 -9.96 3.47
C GLU A 203 -26.21 -9.92 1.95
N ALA A 204 -27.46 -10.07 1.50
CA ALA A 204 -27.81 -9.96 0.09
C ALA A 204 -27.56 -8.56 -0.49
N ASP A 205 -27.63 -7.54 0.36
CA ASP A 205 -27.47 -6.13 -0.02
C ASP A 205 -26.01 -5.63 0.14
N TYR A 206 -25.09 -6.49 0.53
CA TYR A 206 -23.68 -6.08 0.66
C TYR A 206 -23.11 -5.69 -0.69
N PHE A 207 -22.51 -4.51 -0.73
CA PHE A 207 -21.85 -4.01 -1.93
C PHE A 207 -20.50 -4.71 -2.17
N LYS A 208 -19.71 -4.91 -1.10
CA LYS A 208 -18.37 -5.51 -1.21
C LYS A 208 -18.00 -6.45 -0.08
N ALA A 209 -18.67 -6.41 1.07
CA ALA A 209 -18.29 -7.22 2.21
C ALA A 209 -18.44 -8.72 1.95
N LEU A 210 -17.52 -9.49 2.50
CA LEU A 210 -17.60 -10.96 2.55
C LEU A 210 -18.90 -11.40 3.22
N ARG A 211 -19.49 -12.45 2.67
CA ARG A 211 -20.69 -13.10 3.17
C ARG A 211 -20.36 -14.34 3.97
N THR A 212 -21.26 -14.77 4.82
CA THR A 212 -21.14 -16.03 5.57
C THR A 212 -20.96 -17.22 4.60
N GLY A 213 -19.95 -18.06 4.81
CA GLY A 213 -19.65 -19.21 3.96
C GLY A 213 -18.90 -18.90 2.65
N GLU A 214 -18.63 -17.61 2.36
CA GLU A 214 -17.92 -17.24 1.13
C GLU A 214 -16.44 -17.67 1.17
N LEU A 215 -15.76 -17.55 2.31
CA LEU A 215 -14.37 -17.98 2.44
C LEU A 215 -14.22 -19.50 2.31
N GLU A 216 -15.14 -20.26 2.89
CA GLU A 216 -15.21 -21.72 2.75
C GLU A 216 -15.39 -22.13 1.28
N ARG A 217 -16.22 -21.39 0.54
CA ARG A 217 -16.41 -21.60 -0.90
C ARG A 217 -15.14 -21.31 -1.68
N ILE A 218 -14.47 -20.18 -1.41
CA ILE A 218 -13.19 -19.81 -2.03
C ILE A 218 -12.17 -20.94 -1.84
N VAL A 219 -11.96 -21.38 -0.60
CA VAL A 219 -11.00 -22.43 -0.25
C VAL A 219 -11.44 -23.78 -0.82
N GLY A 220 -12.75 -24.08 -0.78
CA GLY A 220 -13.31 -25.32 -1.34
C GLY A 220 -13.08 -25.48 -2.84
N HIS A 221 -13.03 -24.38 -3.60
CA HIS A 221 -12.62 -24.37 -5.00
C HIS A 221 -11.10 -24.45 -5.19
N GLY A 222 -10.30 -24.53 -4.12
CA GLY A 222 -8.83 -24.55 -4.15
C GLY A 222 -8.21 -23.22 -4.52
N LEU A 223 -8.93 -22.11 -4.29
CA LEU A 223 -8.41 -20.75 -4.32
C LEU A 223 -7.87 -20.38 -2.93
N LYS A 224 -6.98 -19.43 -2.90
CA LYS A 224 -6.51 -18.72 -1.69
C LYS A 224 -7.13 -17.34 -1.65
N TYR A 225 -7.05 -16.70 -0.49
CA TYR A 225 -7.55 -15.34 -0.36
C TYR A 225 -6.60 -14.46 0.47
N PHE A 226 -6.80 -13.15 0.39
CA PHE A 226 -6.21 -12.17 1.30
C PHE A 226 -7.27 -11.13 1.70
N PRO A 227 -7.33 -10.78 3.01
CA PRO A 227 -8.37 -9.89 3.51
C PRO A 227 -7.99 -8.42 3.33
N ILE A 228 -8.93 -7.63 2.83
CA ILE A 228 -8.83 -6.18 2.68
C ILE A 228 -9.80 -5.54 3.68
N PHE A 229 -9.36 -4.50 4.37
CA PHE A 229 -10.23 -3.64 5.17
C PHE A 229 -10.32 -2.26 4.54
N GLN A 230 -11.51 -1.88 4.12
CA GLN A 230 -11.80 -0.57 3.57
C GLN A 230 -13.21 -0.14 3.96
N GLU A 231 -13.30 0.77 4.92
CA GLU A 231 -14.56 1.46 5.21
C GLU A 231 -14.71 2.68 4.28
N TYR A 232 -14.52 3.88 4.78
CA TYR A 232 -14.41 5.10 3.99
C TYR A 232 -12.94 5.52 3.93
N SER A 233 -12.26 5.34 2.82
CA SER A 233 -10.81 5.58 2.70
C SER A 233 -10.45 6.50 1.53
N THR A 234 -11.41 7.28 1.03
CA THR A 234 -11.29 8.12 -0.17
C THR A 234 -11.09 9.59 0.12
N GLU A 235 -11.06 9.99 1.40
CA GLU A 235 -10.85 11.37 1.82
C GLU A 235 -9.94 11.43 3.05
N LEU A 236 -9.16 12.51 3.17
CA LEU A 236 -8.20 12.70 4.26
C LEU A 236 -8.80 12.63 5.67
N LYS A 237 -10.04 13.11 5.83
CA LYS A 237 -10.76 13.12 7.11
C LYS A 237 -10.94 11.74 7.75
N TYR A 238 -10.88 10.66 6.95
CA TYR A 238 -11.03 9.29 7.46
C TYR A 238 -9.77 8.73 8.12
N PHE A 239 -8.63 9.40 7.96
CA PHE A 239 -7.34 8.97 8.50
C PHE A 239 -6.99 9.74 9.78
N SER A 240 -7.80 9.60 10.82
CA SER A 240 -7.50 10.10 12.17
C SER A 240 -6.96 8.97 13.06
N VAL A 241 -6.29 9.33 14.15
CA VAL A 241 -5.84 8.38 15.17
C VAL A 241 -7.01 7.58 15.75
N GLU A 242 -8.12 8.25 16.04
CA GLU A 242 -9.35 7.63 16.55
C GLU A 242 -9.90 6.57 15.56
N ASN A 243 -10.00 6.93 14.28
CA ASN A 243 -10.39 5.98 13.26
C ASN A 243 -9.39 4.82 13.12
N GLY A 244 -8.10 5.06 13.32
CA GLY A 244 -7.10 3.99 13.31
C GLY A 244 -7.37 2.94 14.39
N HIS A 245 -7.64 3.36 15.61
CA HIS A 245 -8.02 2.46 16.70
C HIS A 245 -9.33 1.72 16.42
N ARG A 246 -10.36 2.42 15.94
CA ARG A 246 -11.66 1.85 15.61
C ARG A 246 -11.55 0.85 14.45
N HIS A 247 -10.92 1.21 13.33
CA HIS A 247 -10.79 0.35 12.15
C HIS A 247 -10.00 -0.93 12.45
N ALA A 248 -8.98 -0.87 13.32
CA ALA A 248 -8.24 -2.07 13.73
C ALA A 248 -9.16 -3.07 14.44
N LYS A 249 -10.00 -2.60 15.36
CA LYS A 249 -10.96 -3.45 16.09
C LYS A 249 -12.06 -3.99 15.19
N GLU A 250 -12.62 -3.15 14.33
CA GLU A 250 -13.63 -3.57 13.34
C GLU A 250 -13.08 -4.64 12.39
N ALA A 251 -11.86 -4.44 11.86
CA ALA A 251 -11.19 -5.41 11.00
C ALA A 251 -10.94 -6.73 11.72
N GLN A 252 -10.46 -6.68 12.97
CA GLN A 252 -10.23 -7.85 13.79
C GLN A 252 -11.53 -8.62 14.04
N THR A 253 -12.59 -7.94 14.47
CA THR A 253 -13.90 -8.55 14.75
C THR A 253 -14.49 -9.17 13.49
N ALA A 254 -14.42 -8.47 12.34
CA ALA A 254 -14.91 -9.01 11.07
C ALA A 254 -14.12 -10.25 10.64
N ALA A 255 -12.78 -10.21 10.74
CA ALA A 255 -11.92 -11.34 10.41
C ALA A 255 -12.21 -12.56 11.30
N GLN A 256 -12.35 -12.36 12.60
CA GLN A 256 -12.69 -13.44 13.55
C GLN A 256 -14.06 -14.03 13.25
N ARG A 257 -15.08 -13.19 13.04
CA ARG A 257 -16.44 -13.63 12.70
C ARG A 257 -16.48 -14.47 11.42
N LEU A 258 -15.67 -14.10 10.41
CA LEU A 258 -15.60 -14.80 9.13
C LEU A 258 -14.67 -16.02 9.17
N GLY A 259 -14.04 -16.32 10.29
CA GLY A 259 -13.13 -17.46 10.42
C GLY A 259 -11.78 -17.26 9.72
N VAL A 260 -11.35 -16.01 9.49
CA VAL A 260 -10.02 -15.72 8.93
C VAL A 260 -8.96 -16.07 9.97
N PRO A 261 -7.97 -16.95 9.65
CA PRO A 261 -6.87 -17.25 10.57
C PRO A 261 -5.97 -16.02 10.80
N PRO A 262 -5.11 -16.00 11.84
CA PRO A 262 -4.12 -14.96 12.00
C PRO A 262 -3.27 -14.76 10.75
N THR A 263 -3.41 -13.60 10.13
CA THR A 263 -2.80 -13.26 8.86
C THR A 263 -2.52 -11.77 8.75
N VAL A 264 -2.20 -11.29 7.55
CA VAL A 264 -2.08 -9.86 7.23
C VAL A 264 -3.43 -9.34 6.74
N ILE A 265 -3.94 -8.29 7.38
CA ILE A 265 -5.11 -7.53 6.90
C ILE A 265 -4.61 -6.26 6.22
N TYR A 266 -5.02 -6.03 4.97
CA TYR A 266 -4.59 -4.88 4.19
C TYR A 266 -5.56 -3.71 4.37
N PHE A 267 -5.13 -2.69 5.14
CA PHE A 267 -5.91 -1.47 5.38
C PHE A 267 -5.75 -0.50 4.21
N ALA A 268 -6.87 -0.07 3.64
CA ALA A 268 -6.88 0.72 2.42
C ALA A 268 -6.73 2.22 2.67
N VAL A 269 -5.85 2.85 1.88
CA VAL A 269 -5.74 4.29 1.65
C VAL A 269 -5.99 4.55 0.17
N ASP A 270 -7.26 4.69 -0.18
CA ASP A 270 -7.72 4.96 -1.54
C ASP A 270 -7.89 6.46 -1.78
N TYR A 271 -6.80 7.19 -1.49
CA TYR A 271 -6.73 8.64 -1.52
C TYR A 271 -5.36 9.10 -2.01
N ASP A 272 -5.33 10.08 -2.91
CA ASP A 272 -4.08 10.69 -3.40
C ASP A 272 -3.52 11.68 -2.36
N ALA A 273 -2.94 11.14 -1.28
CA ALA A 273 -2.36 11.95 -0.22
C ALA A 273 -1.05 12.58 -0.65
N THR A 274 -0.93 13.89 -0.43
CA THR A 274 0.36 14.59 -0.54
C THR A 274 1.33 14.16 0.55
N ASP A 275 2.62 14.33 0.33
CA ASP A 275 3.65 13.93 1.30
C ASP A 275 3.48 14.55 2.71
N PRO A 276 3.11 15.85 2.85
CA PRO A 276 2.74 16.41 4.15
C PRO A 276 1.51 15.75 4.79
N GLN A 277 0.51 15.35 3.99
CA GLN A 277 -0.69 14.65 4.49
C GLN A 277 -0.36 13.23 4.96
N VAL A 278 0.57 12.55 4.29
CA VAL A 278 1.08 11.26 4.78
C VAL A 278 1.69 11.42 6.16
N THR A 279 2.50 12.47 6.36
CA THR A 279 3.13 12.76 7.67
C THR A 279 2.12 13.08 8.75
N SER A 280 1.14 13.93 8.46
CA SER A 280 0.22 14.48 9.47
C SER A 280 -0.99 13.60 9.78
N HIS A 281 -1.39 12.71 8.87
CA HIS A 281 -2.62 11.92 8.99
C HIS A 281 -2.37 10.42 8.82
N ILE A 282 -1.77 10.00 7.70
CA ILE A 282 -1.69 8.57 7.38
C ILE A 282 -0.74 7.82 8.33
N LEU A 283 0.44 8.39 8.63
CA LEU A 283 1.38 7.79 9.59
C LEU A 283 0.78 7.66 11.01
N PRO A 284 0.17 8.71 11.61
CA PRO A 284 -0.50 8.57 12.90
C PRO A 284 -1.66 7.56 12.89
N TYR A 285 -2.45 7.52 11.81
CA TYR A 285 -3.51 6.54 11.63
C TYR A 285 -2.96 5.10 11.66
N PHE A 286 -1.93 4.79 10.86
CA PHE A 286 -1.34 3.45 10.85
C PHE A 286 -0.63 3.08 12.14
N LYS A 287 -0.06 4.05 12.85
CA LYS A 287 0.44 3.84 14.21
C LYS A 287 -0.67 3.36 15.14
N ALA A 288 -1.83 4.00 15.11
CA ALA A 288 -2.99 3.61 15.91
C ALA A 288 -3.54 2.23 15.49
N VAL A 289 -3.62 1.95 14.18
CA VAL A 289 -4.00 0.61 13.68
C VAL A 289 -3.06 -0.46 14.23
N THR A 290 -1.75 -0.25 14.17
CA THR A 290 -0.75 -1.21 14.64
C THR A 290 -0.83 -1.43 16.16
N GLN A 291 -1.16 -0.39 16.91
CA GLN A 291 -1.31 -0.48 18.36
C GLN A 291 -2.56 -1.24 18.80
N SER A 292 -3.63 -1.24 17.98
CA SER A 292 -4.93 -1.78 18.36
C SER A 292 -5.29 -3.11 17.68
N LEU A 293 -4.59 -3.49 16.63
CA LEU A 293 -4.85 -4.74 15.93
C LEU A 293 -4.27 -5.92 16.75
N GLY A 294 -5.13 -6.74 17.28
CA GLY A 294 -4.79 -7.91 18.08
C GLY A 294 -5.09 -9.24 17.39
N GLY A 295 -5.31 -10.30 18.18
CA GLY A 295 -5.74 -11.60 17.65
C GLY A 295 -4.71 -12.33 16.78
N GLY A 296 -3.44 -11.90 16.80
CA GLY A 296 -2.38 -12.45 15.96
C GLY A 296 -2.41 -11.92 14.51
N TYR A 297 -3.31 -11.00 14.18
CA TYR A 297 -3.34 -10.33 12.90
C TYR A 297 -2.20 -9.31 12.79
N ARG A 298 -1.72 -9.09 11.56
CA ARG A 298 -0.65 -8.14 11.24
C ARG A 298 -1.17 -7.10 10.27
N VAL A 299 -0.64 -5.89 10.38
CA VAL A 299 -1.03 -4.78 9.52
C VAL A 299 -0.36 -4.89 8.16
N GLY A 300 -1.16 -4.94 7.10
CA GLY A 300 -0.78 -4.65 5.73
C GLY A 300 -1.37 -3.31 5.30
N ILE A 301 -0.89 -2.77 4.19
CA ILE A 301 -1.40 -1.53 3.61
C ILE A 301 -1.77 -1.73 2.15
N TYR A 302 -2.94 -1.19 1.73
CA TYR A 302 -3.27 -0.96 0.32
C TYR A 302 -3.20 0.54 0.04
N ALA A 303 -2.26 0.97 -0.79
CA ALA A 303 -2.07 2.38 -1.13
C ALA A 303 -1.15 2.57 -2.34
N SER A 304 -0.91 3.83 -2.73
CA SER A 304 0.14 4.20 -3.68
C SER A 304 1.54 3.87 -3.14
N ARG A 305 2.52 3.74 -4.04
CA ARG A 305 3.91 3.35 -3.74
C ARG A 305 4.56 4.18 -2.62
N ASN A 306 4.43 5.51 -2.69
CA ASN A 306 5.01 6.40 -1.67
C ASN A 306 4.42 6.12 -0.28
N ILE A 307 3.10 6.03 -0.19
CA ILE A 307 2.42 5.78 1.09
C ILE A 307 2.84 4.40 1.63
N CYS A 308 2.79 3.35 0.81
CA CYS A 308 3.24 2.01 1.19
C CYS A 308 4.67 2.02 1.73
N THR A 309 5.60 2.66 1.01
CA THR A 309 7.01 2.76 1.42
C THR A 309 7.16 3.47 2.76
N ARG A 310 6.50 4.60 2.96
CA ARG A 310 6.61 5.39 4.19
C ARG A 310 6.04 4.67 5.40
N ILE A 311 4.91 3.98 5.24
CA ILE A 311 4.28 3.21 6.32
C ILE A 311 5.11 1.97 6.67
N ALA A 312 5.68 1.29 5.67
CA ALA A 312 6.60 0.16 5.89
C ALA A 312 7.89 0.60 6.59
N GLN A 313 8.51 1.71 6.17
CA GLN A 313 9.71 2.27 6.80
C GLN A 313 9.48 2.72 8.25
N ALA A 314 8.27 3.18 8.56
CA ALA A 314 7.88 3.50 9.94
C ALA A 314 7.62 2.25 10.81
N GLY A 315 7.65 1.04 10.23
CA GLY A 315 7.40 -0.21 10.92
C GLY A 315 5.91 -0.49 11.21
N TYR A 316 4.99 0.23 10.56
CA TYR A 316 3.55 0.09 10.81
C TYR A 316 2.84 -0.89 9.86
N ALA A 317 3.48 -1.31 8.77
CA ALA A 317 2.95 -2.36 7.90
C ALA A 317 4.03 -3.37 7.54
N VAL A 318 3.70 -4.66 7.65
CA VAL A 318 4.62 -5.75 7.31
C VAL A 318 4.56 -6.14 5.84
N ALA A 319 3.50 -5.76 5.14
CA ALA A 319 3.25 -6.08 3.74
C ALA A 319 2.50 -4.94 3.04
N SER A 320 2.79 -4.76 1.76
CA SER A 320 2.11 -3.78 0.91
C SER A 320 1.33 -4.46 -0.22
N PHE A 321 0.10 -3.99 -0.41
CA PHE A 321 -0.71 -4.19 -1.59
C PHE A 321 -0.74 -2.85 -2.34
N VAL A 322 -0.01 -2.77 -3.42
CA VAL A 322 0.22 -1.51 -4.14
C VAL A 322 -0.92 -1.22 -5.09
N SER A 323 -1.39 0.02 -5.15
CA SER A 323 -2.45 0.47 -6.07
C SER A 323 -1.88 1.09 -7.35
N ASP A 324 -1.03 0.36 -8.08
CA ASP A 324 -0.35 0.87 -9.29
C ASP A 324 -1.31 1.19 -10.43
N MET A 325 -2.49 0.59 -10.44
CA MET A 325 -3.56 0.89 -11.36
C MET A 325 -4.06 2.34 -11.24
N SER A 326 -3.95 2.95 -10.06
CA SER A 326 -4.30 4.35 -9.80
C SER A 326 -3.25 5.30 -10.37
N THR A 327 -3.11 5.32 -11.70
CA THR A 327 -2.08 6.10 -12.41
C THR A 327 -2.19 7.61 -12.23
N GLY A 328 -3.36 8.09 -11.79
CA GLY A 328 -3.60 9.49 -11.42
C GLY A 328 -3.00 9.88 -10.07
N PHE A 329 -2.69 8.92 -9.20
CA PHE A 329 -2.17 9.21 -7.86
C PHE A 329 -0.71 9.69 -7.94
N SER A 330 -0.45 10.80 -7.26
CA SER A 330 0.88 11.44 -7.22
C SER A 330 1.94 10.54 -6.56
N GLY A 331 1.52 9.63 -5.69
CA GLY A 331 2.39 8.72 -4.99
C GLY A 331 2.84 7.48 -5.77
N ASN A 332 2.36 7.28 -7.01
CA ASN A 332 2.75 6.12 -7.84
C ASN A 332 3.90 6.43 -8.79
N LEU A 333 3.82 7.52 -9.54
CA LEU A 333 4.90 7.92 -10.44
C LEU A 333 6.08 8.53 -9.67
N GLY A 334 7.30 8.13 -10.01
CA GLY A 334 8.50 8.66 -9.40
C GLY A 334 8.93 7.93 -8.13
N PHE A 335 8.19 6.92 -7.73
CA PHE A 335 8.52 6.09 -6.57
C PHE A 335 8.79 4.65 -7.01
N PRO A 336 9.88 4.02 -6.53
CA PRO A 336 10.08 2.59 -6.68
C PRO A 336 8.92 1.82 -6.02
N ILE A 337 8.67 0.61 -6.52
CA ILE A 337 7.75 -0.29 -5.82
C ILE A 337 8.33 -0.61 -4.43
N PRO A 338 7.54 -0.61 -3.34
CA PRO A 338 8.06 -0.82 -1.99
C PRO A 338 8.65 -2.23 -1.83
N ASP A 339 9.76 -2.36 -1.09
CA ASP A 339 10.47 -3.64 -0.92
C ASP A 339 9.61 -4.75 -0.31
N ASN A 340 8.64 -4.38 0.54
CA ASN A 340 7.71 -5.31 1.21
C ASN A 340 6.42 -5.57 0.44
N TRP A 341 6.35 -5.24 -0.86
CA TRP A 341 5.14 -5.50 -1.62
C TRP A 341 4.88 -7.01 -1.77
N VAL A 342 3.63 -7.38 -1.58
CA VAL A 342 3.13 -8.74 -1.75
C VAL A 342 2.18 -8.81 -2.92
N PHE A 343 1.32 -7.80 -3.05
CA PHE A 343 0.34 -7.65 -4.11
C PHE A 343 0.49 -6.30 -4.80
N ASP A 344 0.21 -6.26 -6.10
CA ASP A 344 0.21 -5.04 -6.92
C ASP A 344 -1.01 -5.07 -7.85
N GLN A 345 -1.98 -4.18 -7.58
CA GLN A 345 -3.17 -4.00 -8.40
C GLN A 345 -2.82 -3.13 -9.61
N PHE A 346 -2.87 -3.72 -10.79
CA PHE A 346 -2.33 -3.06 -11.97
C PHE A 346 -3.31 -2.86 -13.11
N HIS A 347 -4.45 -3.55 -13.15
CA HIS A 347 -5.40 -3.44 -14.25
C HIS A 347 -6.79 -3.93 -13.87
N GLU A 348 -7.81 -3.13 -14.20
CA GLU A 348 -9.21 -3.50 -14.07
C GLU A 348 -9.73 -4.16 -15.36
N ILE A 349 -10.48 -5.24 -15.21
CA ILE A 349 -11.29 -5.85 -16.27
C ILE A 349 -12.74 -5.53 -15.95
N SER A 350 -13.30 -4.52 -16.63
CA SER A 350 -14.74 -4.23 -16.54
C SER A 350 -15.53 -5.31 -17.30
N GLY A 351 -16.60 -5.81 -16.64
CA GLY A 351 -17.46 -6.82 -17.24
C GLY A 351 -16.79 -8.17 -17.45
N TYR A 352 -15.92 -8.60 -16.56
CA TYR A 352 -15.33 -9.95 -16.58
C TYR A 352 -16.44 -11.01 -16.70
N ARG A 353 -16.34 -11.86 -17.72
CA ARG A 353 -17.38 -12.86 -18.09
C ARG A 353 -18.79 -12.25 -18.28
N GLY A 354 -18.87 -10.94 -18.59
CA GLY A 354 -20.13 -10.22 -18.83
C GLY A 354 -20.94 -9.90 -17.56
N LYS A 355 -20.41 -10.17 -16.35
CA LYS A 355 -21.16 -10.04 -15.09
C LYS A 355 -20.41 -9.27 -13.99
N TRP A 356 -19.09 -9.38 -13.90
CA TRP A 356 -18.30 -8.88 -12.77
C TRP A 356 -17.25 -7.88 -13.22
N ASP A 357 -16.81 -7.02 -12.31
CA ASP A 357 -15.58 -6.25 -12.47
C ASP A 357 -14.48 -6.96 -11.64
N LEU A 358 -13.30 -7.05 -12.18
CA LEU A 358 -12.18 -7.78 -11.61
C LEU A 358 -10.90 -6.98 -11.75
N ASP A 359 -10.24 -6.73 -10.65
CA ASP A 359 -8.92 -6.11 -10.65
C ASP A 359 -7.82 -7.19 -10.71
N ARG A 360 -6.97 -7.08 -11.73
CA ARG A 360 -5.81 -7.96 -11.88
C ARG A 360 -4.72 -7.55 -10.92
N VAL A 361 -4.19 -8.55 -10.20
CA VAL A 361 -3.20 -8.35 -9.16
C VAL A 361 -1.97 -9.20 -9.42
N ALA A 362 -0.80 -8.57 -9.49
CA ALA A 362 0.47 -9.27 -9.49
C ALA A 362 0.79 -9.76 -8.06
N TYR A 363 1.38 -10.93 -7.95
CA TYR A 363 1.75 -11.56 -6.69
C TYR A 363 3.25 -11.82 -6.64
N SER A 364 3.93 -11.25 -5.64
CA SER A 364 5.40 -11.38 -5.52
C SER A 364 5.87 -12.68 -4.88
N GLY A 365 4.98 -13.42 -4.23
CA GLY A 365 5.34 -14.62 -3.48
C GLY A 365 6.07 -14.38 -2.16
N ARG A 366 6.33 -13.11 -1.77
CA ARG A 366 7.07 -12.77 -0.52
C ARG A 366 6.32 -13.15 0.75
N MET A 367 5.01 -13.26 0.70
CA MET A 367 4.16 -13.66 1.81
C MET A 367 2.98 -14.48 1.29
N SER A 368 2.66 -15.58 1.95
CA SER A 368 1.59 -16.47 1.51
C SER A 368 0.20 -15.86 1.70
N ALA A 369 -0.69 -16.08 0.75
CA ALA A 369 -2.12 -15.88 0.90
C ALA A 369 -2.75 -17.05 1.70
N ASP A 370 -3.91 -16.82 2.31
CA ASP A 370 -4.56 -17.79 3.16
C ASP A 370 -5.29 -18.87 2.36
N SER A 371 -5.19 -20.11 2.81
CA SER A 371 -5.80 -21.29 2.18
C SER A 371 -6.69 -22.09 3.12
N SER A 372 -7.06 -21.52 4.26
CA SER A 372 -7.89 -22.17 5.27
C SER A 372 -8.86 -21.19 5.89
N VAL A 373 -9.95 -21.71 6.43
CA VAL A 373 -10.90 -20.99 7.24
C VAL A 373 -10.95 -21.67 8.59
N ARG A 374 -10.89 -20.90 9.66
CA ARG A 374 -11.13 -21.44 11.00
C ARG A 374 -12.63 -21.56 11.18
N HIS A 375 -13.13 -22.76 11.34
CA HIS A 375 -14.50 -22.91 11.85
C HIS A 375 -14.54 -22.25 13.22
N ALA A 376 -15.27 -21.16 13.32
CA ALA A 376 -15.43 -20.45 14.56
C ALA A 376 -15.89 -21.47 15.61
N GLN A 377 -15.06 -21.73 16.63
CA GLN A 377 -15.63 -22.09 17.92
C GLN A 377 -16.67 -20.99 18.18
N PRO A 378 -17.90 -21.32 18.63
CA PRO A 378 -18.89 -20.31 18.88
C PRO A 378 -18.25 -19.21 19.71
N VAL A 379 -18.06 -18.04 19.08
CA VAL A 379 -17.44 -16.90 19.74
C VAL A 379 -18.41 -16.53 20.83
N ASN A 380 -18.02 -16.69 22.06
CA ASN A 380 -18.79 -16.16 23.15
C ASN A 380 -18.68 -14.63 23.06
N TYR A 381 -19.66 -14.01 22.42
CA TYR A 381 -19.71 -12.55 22.25
C TYR A 381 -19.64 -11.84 23.60
N ASP A 382 -20.19 -12.44 24.67
CA ASP A 382 -20.08 -11.93 26.03
C ASP A 382 -18.62 -11.86 26.52
N ALA A 383 -17.77 -12.78 26.06
CA ALA A 383 -16.34 -12.77 26.37
C ALA A 383 -15.55 -11.74 25.57
N LEU A 384 -15.98 -11.39 24.33
CA LEU A 384 -15.34 -10.33 23.54
C LEU A 384 -15.73 -8.95 24.09
N ASP A 385 -17.00 -8.72 24.42
CA ASP A 385 -17.45 -7.49 25.07
C ASP A 385 -16.71 -7.29 26.41
N PHE A 386 -16.41 -8.37 27.11
CA PHE A 386 -15.64 -8.37 28.34
C PHE A 386 -14.16 -8.01 28.12
N LEU A 387 -13.53 -8.55 27.09
CA LEU A 387 -12.14 -8.22 26.74
C LEU A 387 -12.02 -6.77 26.25
N ASP A 388 -12.98 -6.29 25.46
CA ASP A 388 -13.05 -4.89 25.02
C ASP A 388 -13.24 -3.94 26.21
N LEU A 389 -14.02 -4.33 27.20
CA LEU A 389 -14.17 -3.58 28.44
C LEU A 389 -12.87 -3.55 29.25
N ILE A 390 -12.14 -4.66 29.33
CA ILE A 390 -10.82 -4.71 29.98
C ILE A 390 -9.83 -3.79 29.28
N GLU A 391 -9.73 -3.84 27.95
CA GLU A 391 -8.82 -2.99 27.17
C GLU A 391 -9.18 -1.50 27.30
N ALA A 392 -10.48 -1.16 27.29
CA ALA A 392 -10.93 0.20 27.53
C ALA A 392 -10.60 0.68 28.95
N LEU A 393 -10.73 -0.18 29.95
CA LEU A 393 -10.33 0.11 31.32
C LEU A 393 -8.81 0.25 31.45
N GLU A 394 -8.02 -0.60 30.81
CA GLU A 394 -6.55 -0.49 30.80
C GLU A 394 -6.11 0.85 30.18
N SER A 395 -6.67 1.26 29.04
CA SER A 395 -6.38 2.54 28.40
C SER A 395 -6.69 3.70 29.33
N ARG A 396 -7.82 3.66 30.02
CA ARG A 396 -8.24 4.71 30.97
C ARG A 396 -7.38 4.74 32.23
N PHE A 397 -6.90 3.60 32.70
CA PHE A 397 -5.95 3.53 33.80
C PHE A 397 -4.56 4.00 33.42
N GLU A 398 -4.12 3.81 32.19
CA GLU A 398 -2.87 4.40 31.69
C GLU A 398 -2.93 5.94 31.60
N GLU A 399 -4.06 6.49 31.17
CA GLU A 399 -4.31 7.92 31.20
C GLU A 399 -4.29 8.46 32.65
N LEU A 400 -4.97 7.80 33.56
CA LEU A 400 -4.99 8.16 34.99
C LEU A 400 -3.60 8.02 35.64
N ARG A 401 -2.81 7.04 35.23
CA ARG A 401 -1.42 6.86 35.68
C ARG A 401 -0.54 8.04 35.30
N VAL A 402 -0.72 8.63 34.12
CA VAL A 402 0.01 9.82 33.70
C VAL A 402 -0.38 11.01 34.55
N VAL A 403 -1.68 11.21 34.81
CA VAL A 403 -2.19 12.28 35.67
C VAL A 403 -1.73 12.10 37.12
N TYR A 404 -1.79 10.90 37.67
CA TYR A 404 -1.31 10.60 39.03
C TYR A 404 0.22 10.71 39.15
N LYS A 405 0.97 10.41 38.12
CA LYS A 405 2.42 10.56 38.11
C LYS A 405 2.82 12.02 38.30
N ASP A 406 2.09 12.95 37.70
CA ASP A 406 2.37 14.38 37.83
C ASP A 406 1.90 14.97 39.19
N TYR A 407 0.93 14.32 39.86
CA TYR A 407 0.40 14.78 41.16
C TYR A 407 0.99 14.05 42.38
N ALA A 408 1.35 12.77 42.25
CA ALA A 408 1.80 11.94 43.36
C ALA A 408 3.32 12.02 43.63
N PHE A 409 4.09 12.58 42.74
CA PHE A 409 5.54 12.77 42.86
C PHE A 409 5.94 14.19 43.31
N GLY A 410 5.00 15.01 43.77
CA GLY A 410 5.33 16.15 44.64
C GLY A 410 6.00 15.61 45.92
N GLU A 411 6.98 16.30 46.45
CA GLU A 411 7.81 15.98 47.62
C GLU A 411 7.00 15.83 48.91
N ASP A 412 5.98 14.96 48.97
CA ASP A 412 5.24 14.71 50.20
C ASP A 412 5.83 13.48 50.91
N PRO A 413 6.49 13.66 52.04
CA PRO A 413 7.13 12.58 52.79
C PRO A 413 6.15 11.55 53.41
N ILE A 414 4.84 11.71 53.24
CA ILE A 414 3.82 10.81 53.73
C ILE A 414 3.57 9.63 52.76
N THR A 415 4.02 9.72 51.52
CA THR A 415 3.99 8.61 50.59
C THR A 415 5.08 7.58 50.96
N SER A 416 4.79 6.83 52.02
CA SER A 416 5.57 5.64 52.38
C SER A 416 5.74 4.74 51.15
N GLY A 417 6.87 4.03 51.07
CA GLY A 417 7.22 3.18 49.90
C GLY A 417 6.15 2.19 49.43
N SER A 418 5.08 1.97 50.21
CA SER A 418 3.88 1.22 49.81
C SER A 418 3.03 1.89 48.75
N TYR A 419 2.98 3.22 48.66
CA TYR A 419 2.21 3.92 47.64
C TYR A 419 2.93 3.87 46.26
N VAL A 420 4.24 3.96 46.27
CA VAL A 420 5.09 3.81 45.05
C VAL A 420 5.03 2.38 44.51
N THR A 421 4.82 1.40 45.39
CA THR A 421 4.66 -0.02 45.01
C THR A 421 3.31 -0.25 44.31
N TRP A 422 2.28 0.46 44.70
CA TRP A 422 0.95 0.37 44.06
C TRP A 422 0.95 0.85 42.62
N VAL A 423 1.66 1.89 42.32
CA VAL A 423 1.80 2.46 40.96
C VAL A 423 2.62 1.54 40.03
N LYS A 424 3.38 0.60 40.59
CA LYS A 424 4.18 -0.39 39.84
C LYS A 424 3.45 -1.71 39.56
N VAL A 425 2.30 -1.93 40.13
CA VAL A 425 1.50 -3.14 39.85
C VAL A 425 0.88 -2.96 38.46
N PRO A 426 1.11 -3.90 37.52
CA PRO A 426 0.48 -3.80 36.20
C PRO A 426 -1.03 -3.66 36.36
N THR A 427 -1.59 -2.67 35.66
CA THR A 427 -2.99 -2.25 35.75
C THR A 427 -3.97 -3.40 35.52
N TRP A 428 -3.60 -4.37 34.66
CA TRP A 428 -4.38 -5.58 34.41
C TRP A 428 -4.57 -6.47 35.66
N ARG A 429 -3.63 -6.51 36.59
CA ARG A 429 -3.80 -7.24 37.84
C ARG A 429 -4.85 -6.61 38.75
N CYS A 430 -4.92 -5.29 38.79
CA CYS A 430 -5.96 -4.58 39.56
C CYS A 430 -7.34 -4.82 38.95
N VAL A 431 -7.46 -4.79 37.63
CA VAL A 431 -8.70 -5.08 36.90
C VAL A 431 -9.13 -6.54 37.13
N LEU A 432 -8.22 -7.49 36.99
CA LEU A 432 -8.49 -8.90 37.24
C LEU A 432 -8.91 -9.16 38.70
N ASN A 433 -8.26 -8.52 39.68
CA ASN A 433 -8.65 -8.64 41.10
C ASN A 433 -10.03 -8.03 41.37
N TYR A 434 -10.35 -6.87 40.73
CA TYR A 434 -11.69 -6.27 40.86
C TYR A 434 -12.76 -7.16 40.25
N LEU A 435 -12.54 -7.67 39.06
CA LEU A 435 -13.46 -8.56 38.36
C LEU A 435 -13.61 -9.90 39.03
N SER A 436 -12.56 -10.45 39.63
CA SER A 436 -12.61 -11.69 40.40
C SER A 436 -13.49 -11.55 41.64
N THR A 437 -13.49 -10.38 42.29
CA THR A 437 -14.31 -10.13 43.49
C THR A 437 -15.78 -9.87 43.17
N VAL A 438 -16.12 -9.30 42.01
CA VAL A 438 -17.48 -8.88 41.65
C VAL A 438 -18.23 -9.92 40.81
N TYR A 439 -17.58 -10.58 39.87
CA TYR A 439 -18.25 -11.43 38.88
C TYR A 439 -17.99 -12.94 39.06
N LEU A 440 -16.98 -13.34 39.82
CA LEU A 440 -16.56 -14.73 39.92
C LEU A 440 -16.68 -15.30 41.35
N LYS A 441 -17.41 -14.61 42.20
CA LYS A 441 -17.72 -15.07 43.57
C LYS A 441 -18.51 -16.36 43.49
N GLY A 442 -17.80 -17.49 43.58
CA GLY A 442 -18.42 -18.83 43.59
C GLY A 442 -17.74 -19.90 42.74
N SER A 443 -16.71 -19.59 41.95
CA SER A 443 -15.95 -20.63 41.25
C SER A 443 -14.70 -21.02 42.04
N ALA A 444 -14.63 -22.25 42.49
CA ALA A 444 -13.52 -22.80 43.32
C ALA A 444 -12.14 -22.81 42.59
N LYS A 445 -12.10 -22.59 41.29
CA LYS A 445 -10.86 -22.52 40.49
C LYS A 445 -10.21 -21.13 40.50
N TRP A 446 -10.97 -20.11 40.86
CA TRP A 446 -10.48 -18.73 40.75
C TRP A 446 -10.02 -18.16 42.10
N SER A 447 -10.60 -18.66 43.21
CA SER A 447 -10.20 -18.24 44.55
C SER A 447 -8.74 -18.62 44.88
N ALA A 448 -8.22 -19.73 44.38
CA ALA A 448 -6.84 -20.16 44.59
C ALA A 448 -5.79 -19.35 43.79
N ALA A 449 -6.19 -18.74 42.69
CA ALA A 449 -5.28 -17.90 41.85
C ALA A 449 -5.28 -16.41 42.27
N ALA A 450 -6.29 -15.99 43.03
CA ALA A 450 -6.39 -14.59 43.51
C ALA A 450 -5.71 -14.40 44.90
N GLU A 451 -5.41 -15.49 45.62
CA GLU A 451 -4.70 -15.44 46.92
C GLU A 451 -3.17 -15.61 46.76
N ALA A 452 -2.67 -15.96 45.58
CA ALA A 452 -1.24 -16.06 45.25
C ALA A 452 -0.73 -14.80 44.53
#